data_35f0d682347199583545f9d85c6bdc97
#
_entry.id   35f0d682347199583545f9d85c6bdc97
#
_cell.length_a   1.000
_cell.length_b   1.000
_cell.length_c   1.000
_cell.angle_alpha   90.00
_cell.angle_beta   90.00
_cell.angle_gamma   90.00
#
_symmetry.space_group_name_H-M   'P 1'
#
loop_
_entity.id
_entity.type
_entity.pdbx_description
1 polymer ?
#
loop_
_entity_poly.entity_id
_entity_poly.type
_entity_poly.pdbx_seq_one_letter_code
_entity_poly.pdbx_strand_id
1 'polypeptide(L)'
;GSGTVSDPYIISPASDINLVSYTLNGQATDKTYAELLKTNVVKNVTCKNGTIATWDNTDFSIKLKNIHTPDYCTIDFGDGYTVTLTATNGTVSPSSQVTGYNGSVSFTVSPNSGFKAELETNTCGGTLSGNTYTVNNITSGKTCSITFKSSTPTLYAKLLADKTMRPNRGSFSSVLTSNNTNTLYTSTENGTTVYYFAGNATDNWVKFGKNESNQDLYWRIIRTNSDGGVRLLYHGTSTTATDAFINPNTAFNKTSYDPMYVGYMYGTSGSLVNNRKNTNSSTIKTTIDTWYARNLEAKGYTKYLSTTAVYCNDRSNPAGGYNTGNSRFYYGAYTRLDTNKTPSYDCTTTEDKFTADKSTGNGKLDHPIALMTPDEISFAGGLIWTNAPTWYYKNSANGSSTGSTWWWLLSPVDWRDSYPYVFFVGGSSNPGFLGSNGVDYTGAVRPAISLKSCVKYSSGNGSASDPYTIKETASTSGC
;
A
#
# COMPACT_ATOMS: atom_id res chain seq x y z
N GLY A 1 20.92 -39.79 -36.17
CA GLY A 1 20.66 -38.61 -35.35
C GLY A 1 21.22 -38.73 -33.94
N SER A 2 21.30 -37.65 -33.20
CA SER A 2 21.82 -37.57 -31.83
C SER A 2 20.75 -37.73 -30.76
N GLY A 3 19.48 -37.98 -31.13
CA GLY A 3 18.35 -38.14 -30.22
C GLY A 3 17.77 -36.85 -29.68
N THR A 4 18.08 -35.72 -30.29
CA THR A 4 17.50 -34.40 -29.96
C THR A 4 16.30 -34.10 -30.85
N VAL A 5 15.44 -33.14 -30.45
CA VAL A 5 14.29 -32.68 -31.26
C VAL A 5 14.72 -32.18 -32.63
N SER A 6 15.91 -31.60 -32.72
CA SER A 6 16.48 -31.08 -33.99
C SER A 6 17.26 -32.15 -34.78
N ASP A 7 17.63 -33.25 -34.17
CA ASP A 7 18.38 -34.34 -34.77
C ASP A 7 17.96 -35.69 -34.13
N PRO A 8 16.71 -36.14 -34.37
CA PRO A 8 16.20 -37.40 -33.79
C PRO A 8 16.94 -38.59 -34.31
N TYR A 9 17.02 -39.66 -33.49
CA TYR A 9 17.51 -40.94 -33.97
C TYR A 9 16.62 -41.43 -35.12
N ILE A 10 17.22 -41.54 -36.30
CA ILE A 10 16.60 -42.22 -37.42
C ILE A 10 16.96 -43.66 -37.29
N ILE A 11 16.00 -44.50 -36.88
CA ILE A 11 16.16 -45.96 -36.95
C ILE A 11 16.11 -46.32 -38.41
N SER A 12 17.24 -46.72 -38.98
CA SER A 12 17.29 -47.40 -40.22
C SER A 12 17.12 -48.88 -39.87
N PRO A 13 15.90 -49.47 -40.04
CA PRO A 13 15.74 -50.88 -39.77
C PRO A 13 16.55 -51.65 -40.80
N ALA A 14 17.17 -52.75 -40.39
CA ALA A 14 17.71 -53.71 -41.31
C ALA A 14 16.57 -54.11 -42.30
N SER A 15 16.67 -53.70 -43.48
CA SER A 15 15.98 -54.01 -44.75
C SER A 15 14.46 -54.17 -44.83
N ASP A 16 13.68 -54.24 -43.75
CA ASP A 16 12.33 -54.79 -43.87
C ASP A 16 11.16 -53.99 -43.22
N ILE A 17 11.42 -52.89 -42.48
CA ILE A 17 10.39 -51.96 -42.01
C ILE A 17 10.64 -50.61 -42.65
N ASN A 18 9.76 -50.22 -43.57
CA ASN A 18 9.81 -48.89 -44.17
C ASN A 18 8.83 -47.97 -43.41
N LEU A 19 9.34 -47.12 -42.56
CA LEU A 19 8.61 -45.96 -42.07
C LEU A 19 8.43 -45.03 -43.28
N VAL A 20 7.24 -44.92 -43.85
CA VAL A 20 7.11 -44.39 -45.19
C VAL A 20 6.29 -43.10 -45.27
N SER A 21 5.46 -42.80 -44.29
CA SER A 21 4.61 -41.65 -44.41
C SER A 21 4.31 -40.94 -43.11
N TYR A 22 4.09 -39.62 -43.22
CA TYR A 22 3.61 -38.77 -42.18
C TYR A 22 2.24 -38.23 -42.52
N THR A 23 1.33 -38.15 -41.55
CA THR A 23 0.05 -37.47 -41.70
C THR A 23 -0.10 -36.39 -40.64
N LEU A 24 -0.92 -35.39 -40.94
CA LEU A 24 -1.31 -34.35 -40.00
C LEU A 24 -2.83 -34.41 -39.86
N ASN A 25 -3.30 -34.74 -38.66
CA ASN A 25 -4.72 -34.97 -38.38
C ASN A 25 -5.36 -35.99 -39.34
N GLY A 26 -4.64 -37.05 -39.65
CA GLY A 26 -5.08 -38.10 -40.55
C GLY A 26 -5.03 -37.77 -42.07
N GLN A 27 -4.54 -36.61 -42.45
CA GLN A 27 -4.39 -36.21 -43.84
C GLN A 27 -2.93 -36.21 -44.27
N ALA A 28 -2.67 -36.54 -45.56
CA ALA A 28 -1.32 -36.44 -46.11
C ALA A 28 -0.74 -35.04 -45.98
N THR A 29 0.56 -34.93 -45.73
CA THR A 29 1.25 -33.65 -45.58
C THR A 29 2.58 -33.67 -46.31
N ASP A 30 2.95 -32.53 -46.88
CA ASP A 30 4.24 -32.30 -47.53
C ASP A 30 5.33 -31.87 -46.56
N LYS A 31 4.97 -31.67 -45.28
CA LYS A 31 5.93 -31.28 -44.23
C LYS A 31 6.85 -32.44 -43.89
N THR A 32 8.11 -32.11 -43.64
CA THR A 32 9.11 -33.04 -43.15
C THR A 32 8.83 -33.39 -41.68
N TYR A 33 9.38 -34.51 -41.22
CA TYR A 33 9.33 -34.94 -39.82
C TYR A 33 9.83 -33.85 -38.87
N ALA A 34 10.96 -33.21 -39.22
CA ALA A 34 11.53 -32.15 -38.40
C ALA A 34 10.65 -30.90 -38.30
N GLU A 35 9.93 -30.55 -39.38
CA GLU A 35 8.98 -29.44 -39.39
C GLU A 35 7.74 -29.75 -38.56
N LEU A 36 7.23 -30.99 -38.65
CA LEU A 36 6.09 -31.42 -37.87
C LEU A 36 6.40 -31.41 -36.35
N LEU A 37 7.57 -31.90 -35.95
CA LEU A 37 7.97 -31.89 -34.49
C LEU A 37 8.07 -30.51 -33.87
N LYS A 38 8.35 -29.48 -34.68
CA LYS A 38 8.44 -28.10 -34.14
C LYS A 38 7.10 -27.51 -33.71
N THR A 39 6.03 -27.87 -34.40
CA THR A 39 4.71 -27.22 -34.22
C THR A 39 3.58 -28.19 -33.94
N ASN A 40 3.85 -29.49 -33.96
CA ASN A 40 2.83 -30.53 -33.89
C ASN A 40 3.27 -31.59 -32.84
N VAL A 41 2.35 -32.43 -32.41
CA VAL A 41 2.60 -33.55 -31.52
C VAL A 41 2.24 -34.87 -32.17
N VAL A 42 3.00 -35.94 -31.91
CA VAL A 42 2.64 -37.27 -32.40
C VAL A 42 1.39 -37.75 -31.66
N LYS A 43 0.34 -38.08 -32.41
CA LYS A 43 -0.92 -38.64 -31.90
C LYS A 43 -0.84 -40.14 -31.76
N ASN A 44 -0.42 -40.80 -32.83
CA ASN A 44 -0.26 -42.25 -32.87
C ASN A 44 0.74 -42.66 -33.95
N VAL A 45 1.13 -43.93 -33.91
CA VAL A 45 1.87 -44.60 -34.97
C VAL A 45 1.11 -45.88 -35.27
N THR A 46 0.80 -46.11 -36.54
CA THR A 46 0.03 -47.24 -37.03
C THR A 46 0.79 -48.01 -38.10
N CYS A 47 0.93 -49.33 -37.97
CA CYS A 47 1.55 -50.18 -38.98
C CYS A 47 0.50 -51.08 -39.63
N LYS A 48 0.67 -51.44 -40.90
CA LYS A 48 -0.34 -52.14 -41.74
C LYS A 48 -0.38 -53.63 -41.48
N ASN A 49 0.79 -54.25 -41.19
CA ASN A 49 0.91 -55.70 -41.21
C ASN A 49 1.03 -56.30 -39.80
N GLY A 50 0.63 -55.54 -38.76
CA GLY A 50 0.50 -56.04 -37.41
C GLY A 50 1.68 -55.74 -36.48
N THR A 51 2.73 -55.04 -36.92
CA THR A 51 3.75 -54.51 -36.02
C THR A 51 3.09 -53.51 -35.05
N ILE A 52 3.34 -53.68 -33.75
CA ILE A 52 2.87 -52.73 -32.71
C ILE A 52 3.91 -51.64 -32.54
N ALA A 53 3.52 -50.42 -32.84
CA ALA A 53 4.37 -49.23 -32.71
C ALA A 53 3.81 -48.28 -31.66
N THR A 54 4.63 -47.78 -30.76
CA THR A 54 4.27 -46.78 -29.78
C THR A 54 5.29 -45.65 -29.81
N TRP A 55 4.79 -44.39 -29.74
CA TRP A 55 5.62 -43.20 -29.65
C TRP A 55 5.98 -42.89 -28.20
N ASP A 56 7.24 -42.59 -27.95
CA ASP A 56 7.75 -42.11 -26.67
C ASP A 56 8.20 -40.66 -26.77
N ASN A 57 7.50 -39.77 -26.06
CA ASN A 57 7.81 -38.33 -26.02
C ASN A 57 9.09 -38.02 -25.24
N THR A 58 9.60 -38.96 -24.43
CA THR A 58 10.75 -38.70 -23.56
C THR A 58 12.05 -38.69 -24.35
N ASP A 59 12.18 -39.61 -25.30
CA ASP A 59 13.36 -39.79 -26.13
C ASP A 59 13.10 -39.56 -27.63
N PHE A 60 11.88 -39.16 -27.99
CA PHE A 60 11.42 -38.96 -29.37
C PHE A 60 11.62 -40.19 -30.27
N SER A 61 11.36 -41.36 -29.71
CA SER A 61 11.54 -42.64 -30.39
C SER A 61 10.24 -43.38 -30.60
N ILE A 62 10.26 -44.31 -31.59
CA ILE A 62 9.20 -45.28 -31.83
C ILE A 62 9.67 -46.60 -31.22
N LYS A 63 8.91 -47.16 -30.28
CA LYS A 63 9.14 -48.50 -29.71
C LYS A 63 8.29 -49.52 -30.46
N LEU A 64 8.96 -50.51 -31.05
CA LEU A 64 8.33 -51.57 -31.86
C LEU A 64 8.26 -52.86 -31.06
N LYS A 65 7.11 -53.57 -31.17
CA LYS A 65 6.88 -54.93 -30.67
C LYS A 65 6.17 -55.76 -31.74
N ASN A 66 6.30 -57.11 -31.70
CA ASN A 66 5.67 -58.03 -32.61
C ASN A 66 5.95 -57.65 -34.08
N ILE A 67 7.22 -57.48 -34.40
CA ILE A 67 7.65 -57.00 -35.67
C ILE A 67 7.28 -57.96 -36.79
N HIS A 68 6.48 -57.49 -37.73
CA HIS A 68 6.14 -58.20 -38.97
C HIS A 68 6.89 -57.59 -40.15
N THR A 69 7.50 -58.38 -40.99
CA THR A 69 8.28 -57.89 -42.14
C THR A 69 7.75 -58.43 -43.44
N PRO A 70 7.58 -57.63 -44.48
CA PRO A 70 7.68 -56.16 -44.50
C PRO A 70 6.45 -55.48 -43.86
N ASP A 71 6.65 -54.38 -43.17
CA ASP A 71 5.56 -53.57 -42.62
C ASP A 71 5.73 -52.10 -42.97
N TYR A 72 4.64 -51.37 -43.06
CA TYR A 72 4.58 -49.95 -43.40
C TYR A 72 3.89 -49.17 -42.29
N CYS A 73 4.63 -48.32 -41.64
CA CYS A 73 4.09 -47.52 -40.52
C CYS A 73 3.90 -46.06 -40.90
N THR A 74 2.80 -45.48 -40.43
CA THR A 74 2.48 -44.10 -40.60
C THR A 74 2.51 -43.40 -39.22
N ILE A 75 3.19 -42.27 -39.12
CA ILE A 75 3.17 -41.40 -37.93
C ILE A 75 2.11 -40.33 -38.18
N ASP A 76 1.05 -40.29 -37.40
CA ASP A 76 0.03 -39.24 -37.43
C ASP A 76 0.34 -38.18 -36.37
N PHE A 77 0.53 -36.97 -36.87
CA PHE A 77 0.72 -35.78 -36.05
C PHE A 77 -0.62 -35.06 -35.81
N GLY A 78 -0.86 -34.62 -34.59
CA GLY A 78 -1.95 -33.71 -34.24
C GLY A 78 -1.47 -32.27 -34.10
N ASP A 79 -2.41 -31.38 -33.75
CA ASP A 79 -2.09 -30.02 -33.44
C ASP A 79 -1.12 -29.93 -32.28
N GLY A 80 -0.21 -28.97 -32.33
CA GLY A 80 0.72 -28.69 -31.24
C GLY A 80 0.06 -28.01 -30.04
N TYR A 81 0.85 -27.79 -29.03
CA TYR A 81 0.39 -27.11 -27.83
C TYR A 81 0.32 -25.59 -28.06
N THR A 82 -0.87 -25.05 -27.89
CA THR A 82 -1.10 -23.60 -27.96
C THR A 82 -0.76 -22.93 -26.64
N VAL A 83 0.04 -21.89 -26.69
CA VAL A 83 0.36 -21.01 -25.56
C VAL A 83 -0.19 -19.62 -25.90
N THR A 84 -1.08 -19.12 -25.03
CA THR A 84 -1.59 -17.75 -25.12
C THR A 84 -0.94 -16.90 -24.04
N LEU A 85 -0.66 -15.63 -24.36
CA LEU A 85 -0.07 -14.66 -23.42
C LEU A 85 -0.88 -13.37 -23.42
N THR A 86 -1.19 -12.90 -22.22
CA THR A 86 -1.75 -11.56 -21.98
C THR A 86 -0.77 -10.72 -21.19
N ALA A 87 -0.71 -9.41 -21.45
CA ALA A 87 0.14 -8.48 -20.73
C ALA A 87 -0.71 -7.36 -20.10
N THR A 88 -0.56 -7.16 -18.80
CA THR A 88 -1.10 -6.01 -18.06
C THR A 88 -0.03 -4.93 -17.99
N ASN A 89 -0.42 -3.67 -18.20
CA ASN A 89 0.48 -2.52 -18.26
C ASN A 89 1.51 -2.59 -19.40
N GLY A 90 1.18 -3.30 -20.46
CA GLY A 90 2.01 -3.47 -21.65
C GLY A 90 1.25 -4.14 -22.78
N THR A 91 1.94 -4.41 -23.86
CA THR A 91 1.42 -5.09 -25.07
C THR A 91 2.16 -6.39 -25.29
N VAL A 92 1.53 -7.30 -26.04
CA VAL A 92 2.12 -8.57 -26.49
C VAL A 92 1.77 -8.83 -27.95
N SER A 93 2.72 -9.35 -28.71
CA SER A 93 2.55 -9.72 -30.11
C SER A 93 3.48 -10.88 -30.50
N PRO A 94 2.95 -11.93 -31.16
CA PRO A 94 1.54 -12.27 -31.26
C PRO A 94 0.99 -12.66 -29.89
N SER A 95 -0.33 -12.72 -29.69
CA SER A 95 -0.94 -13.12 -28.41
C SER A 95 -1.02 -14.64 -28.22
N SER A 96 -0.70 -15.41 -29.25
CA SER A 96 -0.73 -16.87 -29.25
C SER A 96 0.36 -17.45 -30.14
N GLN A 97 0.96 -18.53 -29.67
CA GLN A 97 1.97 -19.31 -30.38
C GLN A 97 1.74 -20.80 -30.21
N VAL A 98 2.21 -21.62 -31.15
CA VAL A 98 2.08 -23.08 -31.09
C VAL A 98 3.46 -23.72 -31.13
N THR A 99 3.66 -24.78 -30.36
CA THR A 99 4.91 -25.54 -30.33
C THR A 99 4.64 -27.04 -30.19
N GLY A 100 5.62 -27.86 -30.58
CA GLY A 100 5.62 -29.29 -30.31
C GLY A 100 5.91 -29.64 -28.85
N TYR A 101 5.98 -30.92 -28.54
CA TYR A 101 6.29 -31.41 -27.19
C TYR A 101 7.68 -30.94 -26.74
N ASN A 102 7.77 -30.49 -25.49
CA ASN A 102 8.98 -29.97 -24.87
C ASN A 102 9.63 -28.77 -25.59
N GLY A 103 8.91 -28.15 -26.51
CA GLY A 103 9.37 -27.00 -27.25
C GLY A 103 9.26 -25.68 -26.46
N SER A 104 9.59 -24.58 -27.11
CA SER A 104 9.52 -23.23 -26.55
C SER A 104 8.79 -22.28 -27.47
N VAL A 105 8.20 -21.24 -26.89
CA VAL A 105 7.59 -20.12 -27.62
C VAL A 105 8.14 -18.81 -27.11
N SER A 106 8.20 -17.82 -28.01
CA SER A 106 8.66 -16.47 -27.68
C SER A 106 7.65 -15.44 -28.15
N PHE A 107 7.39 -14.45 -27.31
CA PHE A 107 6.49 -13.34 -27.57
C PHE A 107 7.26 -12.02 -27.52
N THR A 108 6.97 -11.11 -28.41
CA THR A 108 7.42 -9.72 -28.29
C THR A 108 6.49 -8.98 -27.34
N VAL A 109 7.04 -8.40 -26.30
CA VAL A 109 6.29 -7.67 -25.27
C VAL A 109 6.88 -6.27 -25.09
N SER A 110 6.04 -5.28 -24.77
CA SER A 110 6.48 -3.90 -24.56
C SER A 110 5.71 -3.28 -23.40
N PRO A 111 6.39 -2.72 -22.38
CA PRO A 111 5.71 -1.99 -21.33
C PRO A 111 5.09 -0.69 -21.85
N ASN A 112 3.94 -0.32 -21.32
CA ASN A 112 3.30 0.96 -21.56
C ASN A 112 4.11 2.12 -20.94
N SER A 113 3.83 3.35 -21.38
CA SER A 113 4.43 4.55 -20.75
C SER A 113 4.17 4.55 -19.22
N GLY A 114 5.22 4.81 -18.43
CA GLY A 114 5.18 4.75 -16.98
C GLY A 114 5.40 3.36 -16.37
N PHE A 115 5.77 2.38 -17.21
CA PHE A 115 6.17 1.04 -16.76
C PHE A 115 7.54 0.67 -17.33
N LYS A 116 8.22 -0.30 -16.72
CA LYS A 116 9.56 -0.75 -17.11
C LYS A 116 9.55 -2.23 -17.51
N ALA A 117 10.56 -2.63 -18.30
CA ALA A 117 10.73 -4.02 -18.75
C ALA A 117 11.20 -4.95 -17.61
N GLU A 118 10.43 -4.97 -16.53
CA GLU A 118 10.52 -5.91 -15.41
C GLU A 118 9.12 -6.42 -15.06
N LEU A 119 9.02 -7.68 -14.67
CA LEU A 119 7.74 -8.31 -14.36
C LEU A 119 7.43 -8.22 -12.87
N GLU A 120 6.20 -7.80 -12.55
CA GLU A 120 5.61 -7.89 -11.21
C GLU A 120 4.96 -9.26 -11.00
N THR A 121 4.28 -9.78 -12.04
CA THR A 121 3.69 -11.11 -12.04
C THR A 121 4.08 -11.89 -13.30
N ASN A 122 4.19 -13.21 -13.21
CA ASN A 122 4.59 -14.12 -14.27
C ASN A 122 3.99 -15.52 -14.01
N THR A 123 2.82 -15.79 -14.58
CA THR A 123 2.05 -17.01 -14.24
C THR A 123 2.61 -18.28 -14.87
N CYS A 124 3.36 -18.20 -15.96
CA CYS A 124 3.95 -19.36 -16.63
C CYS A 124 5.43 -19.59 -16.32
N GLY A 125 6.05 -18.74 -15.50
CA GLY A 125 7.47 -18.89 -15.14
C GLY A 125 8.44 -18.65 -16.32
N GLY A 126 8.00 -18.01 -17.41
CA GLY A 126 8.86 -17.68 -18.54
C GLY A 126 9.91 -16.61 -18.19
N THR A 127 10.88 -16.44 -19.07
CA THR A 127 11.99 -15.48 -18.90
C THR A 127 11.77 -14.27 -19.80
N LEU A 128 11.89 -13.06 -19.23
CA LEU A 128 11.92 -11.79 -19.97
C LEU A 128 13.36 -11.35 -20.20
N SER A 129 13.75 -11.15 -21.44
CA SER A 129 15.04 -10.59 -21.85
C SER A 129 14.81 -9.48 -22.85
N GLY A 130 15.09 -8.23 -22.47
CA GLY A 130 14.70 -7.05 -23.27
C GLY A 130 13.18 -7.05 -23.49
N ASN A 131 12.77 -7.08 -24.75
CA ASN A 131 11.36 -7.12 -25.14
C ASN A 131 10.87 -8.53 -25.56
N THR A 132 11.66 -9.58 -25.26
CA THR A 132 11.29 -10.95 -25.60
C THR A 132 10.96 -11.74 -24.34
N TYR A 133 9.73 -12.25 -24.28
CA TYR A 133 9.29 -13.16 -23.22
C TYR A 133 9.23 -14.59 -23.77
N THR A 134 9.97 -15.50 -23.17
CA THR A 134 10.11 -16.90 -23.62
C THR A 134 9.60 -17.87 -22.57
N VAL A 135 8.76 -18.82 -23.01
CA VAL A 135 8.31 -19.95 -22.17
C VAL A 135 8.88 -21.23 -22.76
N ASN A 136 9.57 -22.00 -21.95
CA ASN A 136 10.26 -23.25 -22.34
C ASN A 136 9.55 -24.50 -21.77
N ASN A 137 9.98 -25.67 -22.26
CA ASN A 137 9.56 -26.99 -21.77
C ASN A 137 8.03 -27.16 -21.77
N ILE A 138 7.41 -26.86 -22.90
CA ILE A 138 5.96 -26.90 -23.05
C ILE A 138 5.51 -28.33 -23.36
N THR A 139 4.74 -28.92 -22.41
CA THR A 139 4.21 -30.28 -22.51
C THR A 139 2.69 -30.33 -22.59
N SER A 140 2.03 -29.16 -22.52
CA SER A 140 0.57 -29.00 -22.67
C SER A 140 0.24 -27.57 -23.04
N GLY A 141 -0.96 -27.30 -23.54
CA GLY A 141 -1.45 -25.94 -23.79
C GLY A 141 -1.47 -25.11 -22.50
N LYS A 142 -1.11 -23.82 -22.60
CA LYS A 142 -1.01 -22.89 -21.47
C LYS A 142 -1.67 -21.56 -21.76
N THR A 143 -2.30 -20.98 -20.74
CA THR A 143 -2.75 -19.60 -20.72
C THR A 143 -1.90 -18.82 -19.72
N CYS A 144 -1.12 -17.88 -20.22
CA CYS A 144 -0.13 -17.13 -19.45
C CYS A 144 -0.57 -15.67 -19.27
N SER A 145 -0.19 -15.06 -18.16
CA SER A 145 -0.30 -13.64 -17.95
C SER A 145 0.97 -13.08 -17.32
N ILE A 146 1.33 -11.87 -17.74
CA ILE A 146 2.42 -11.08 -17.16
C ILE A 146 1.92 -9.68 -16.82
N THR A 147 2.51 -9.07 -15.78
CA THR A 147 2.26 -7.67 -15.41
C THR A 147 3.59 -6.94 -15.35
N PHE A 148 3.71 -5.81 -16.06
CA PHE A 148 4.90 -4.98 -16.00
C PHE A 148 4.91 -4.12 -14.74
N LYS A 149 6.09 -3.97 -14.11
CA LYS A 149 6.32 -3.08 -12.95
C LYS A 149 6.22 -1.61 -13.37
N SER A 150 5.61 -0.80 -12.50
CA SER A 150 5.59 0.65 -12.67
C SER A 150 7.00 1.24 -12.56
N SER A 151 7.35 2.15 -13.47
CA SER A 151 8.56 2.98 -13.38
C SER A 151 8.38 4.19 -12.45
N THR A 152 7.13 4.57 -12.15
CA THR A 152 6.80 5.66 -11.23
C THR A 152 6.97 5.17 -9.78
N PRO A 153 7.82 5.80 -8.95
CA PRO A 153 7.99 5.39 -7.56
C PRO A 153 6.72 5.63 -6.75
N THR A 154 6.57 4.92 -5.65
CA THR A 154 5.59 5.28 -4.63
C THR A 154 6.02 6.56 -3.92
N LEU A 155 5.08 7.28 -3.28
CA LEU A 155 5.44 8.42 -2.44
C LEU A 155 6.42 8.01 -1.33
N TYR A 156 6.21 6.85 -0.72
CA TYR A 156 7.14 6.28 0.27
C TYR A 156 8.56 6.13 -0.29
N ALA A 157 8.71 5.46 -1.43
CA ALA A 157 10.03 5.26 -2.05
C ALA A 157 10.69 6.59 -2.45
N LYS A 158 9.90 7.56 -2.93
CA LYS A 158 10.37 8.89 -3.29
C LYS A 158 10.89 9.65 -2.06
N LEU A 159 10.15 9.61 -0.94
CA LEU A 159 10.60 10.23 0.32
C LEU A 159 11.95 9.67 0.79
N LEU A 160 12.12 8.33 0.78
CA LEU A 160 13.37 7.72 1.21
C LEU A 160 14.53 8.03 0.26
N ALA A 161 14.27 8.21 -1.03
CA ALA A 161 15.30 8.58 -2.01
C ALA A 161 15.72 10.06 -1.91
N ASP A 162 14.79 10.95 -1.52
CA ASP A 162 15.04 12.39 -1.50
C ASP A 162 15.68 12.89 -0.19
N LYS A 163 15.52 12.16 0.92
CA LYS A 163 15.85 12.68 2.25
C LYS A 163 17.05 11.99 2.88
N THR A 164 17.76 12.73 3.71
CA THR A 164 18.82 12.18 4.56
C THR A 164 18.21 11.53 5.80
N MET A 165 18.50 10.25 6.03
CA MET A 165 18.04 9.51 7.19
C MET A 165 18.90 9.82 8.41
N ARG A 166 18.26 10.02 9.57
CA ARG A 166 18.92 10.18 10.87
C ARG A 166 18.34 9.18 11.87
N PRO A 167 19.12 8.80 12.90
CA PRO A 167 18.58 8.05 14.04
C PRO A 167 17.41 8.81 14.70
N ASN A 168 16.68 8.12 15.55
CA ASN A 168 15.66 8.76 16.38
C ASN A 168 16.27 9.93 17.17
N ARG A 169 15.42 10.88 17.55
CA ARG A 169 15.85 11.98 18.45
C ARG A 169 16.43 11.38 19.72
N GLY A 170 17.59 11.88 20.14
CA GLY A 170 18.27 11.40 21.34
C GLY A 170 17.56 11.80 22.66
N SER A 171 16.67 12.81 22.63
CA SER A 171 15.91 13.27 23.78
C SER A 171 14.58 13.87 23.36
N PHE A 172 13.54 13.63 24.15
CA PHE A 172 12.22 14.24 24.05
C PHE A 172 11.94 15.18 25.27
N SER A 173 12.98 15.55 26.01
CA SER A 173 12.88 16.47 27.14
C SER A 173 13.05 17.95 26.75
N SER A 174 13.24 18.23 25.46
CA SER A 174 13.35 19.58 24.92
C SER A 174 12.64 19.70 23.57
N VAL A 175 12.22 20.92 23.22
CA VAL A 175 11.67 21.21 21.89
C VAL A 175 12.74 21.08 20.82
N LEU A 176 12.34 20.72 19.60
CA LEU A 176 13.18 20.74 18.42
C LEU A 176 12.56 21.67 17.38
N THR A 177 13.11 22.86 17.25
CA THR A 177 12.62 23.92 16.34
C THR A 177 13.61 24.32 15.26
N SER A 178 14.80 23.70 15.25
CA SER A 178 15.82 23.94 14.20
C SER A 178 15.34 23.56 12.82
N ASN A 179 15.98 24.15 11.79
CA ASN A 179 15.72 23.76 10.41
C ASN A 179 16.21 22.32 10.14
N ASN A 180 15.29 21.47 9.75
CA ASN A 180 15.53 20.07 9.41
C ASN A 180 15.01 19.74 8.00
N THR A 181 15.09 20.68 7.07
CA THR A 181 14.84 20.44 5.65
C THR A 181 15.74 19.30 5.14
N ASN A 182 15.25 18.48 4.24
CA ASN A 182 15.90 17.27 3.73
C ASN A 182 16.21 16.16 4.77
N THR A 183 15.56 16.18 5.93
CA THR A 183 15.85 15.23 7.00
C THR A 183 14.62 14.42 7.39
N LEU A 184 14.79 13.10 7.45
CA LEU A 184 13.86 12.16 8.09
C LEU A 184 14.54 11.53 9.30
N TYR A 185 13.85 11.51 10.42
CA TYR A 185 14.26 10.75 11.60
C TYR A 185 13.65 9.36 11.55
N THR A 186 14.33 8.37 12.13
CA THR A 186 13.84 6.98 12.23
C THR A 186 13.27 6.71 13.60
N SER A 187 12.23 5.91 13.67
CA SER A 187 11.65 5.33 14.89
C SER A 187 11.06 3.96 14.55
N THR A 188 10.27 3.39 15.45
CA THR A 188 9.58 2.12 15.22
C THR A 188 8.07 2.25 15.46
N GLU A 189 7.29 1.50 14.72
CA GLU A 189 5.88 1.23 14.94
C GLU A 189 5.66 -0.29 14.84
N ASN A 190 5.23 -0.92 15.94
CA ASN A 190 5.08 -2.38 16.04
C ASN A 190 6.35 -3.14 15.59
N GLY A 191 7.53 -2.67 15.99
CA GLY A 191 8.83 -3.27 15.63
C GLY A 191 9.32 -2.99 14.19
N THR A 192 8.52 -2.33 13.36
CA THR A 192 8.90 -1.94 11.99
C THR A 192 9.46 -0.52 11.98
N THR A 193 10.54 -0.29 11.24
CA THR A 193 11.11 1.04 11.05
C THR A 193 10.13 1.97 10.33
N VAL A 194 9.92 3.14 10.91
CA VAL A 194 9.14 4.23 10.34
C VAL A 194 9.96 5.52 10.34
N TYR A 195 9.57 6.47 9.48
CA TYR A 195 10.30 7.70 9.25
C TYR A 195 9.40 8.91 9.51
N TYR A 196 9.92 9.96 10.13
CA TYR A 196 9.11 11.11 10.51
C TYR A 196 9.84 12.45 10.31
N PHE A 197 9.08 13.50 10.08
CA PHE A 197 9.58 14.87 10.02
C PHE A 197 9.57 15.52 11.39
N ALA A 198 10.64 16.23 11.74
CA ALA A 198 10.75 16.95 13.00
C ALA A 198 11.36 18.34 12.81
N GLY A 199 11.18 19.21 13.82
CA GLY A 199 11.69 20.56 13.79
C GLY A 199 10.99 21.44 12.75
N ASN A 200 11.72 22.40 12.21
CA ASN A 200 11.19 23.30 11.18
C ASN A 200 11.49 22.74 9.77
N ALA A 201 10.91 21.59 9.44
CA ALA A 201 10.99 21.03 8.08
C ALA A 201 10.14 21.89 7.12
N THR A 202 10.69 22.21 5.95
CA THR A 202 10.03 23.03 4.91
C THR A 202 9.67 22.24 3.66
N ASP A 203 9.95 20.94 3.63
CA ASP A 203 9.91 20.06 2.47
C ASP A 203 9.08 18.79 2.70
N ASN A 204 8.03 18.90 3.51
CA ASN A 204 7.06 17.84 3.77
C ASN A 204 5.65 18.16 3.24
N TRP A 205 5.56 18.98 2.19
CA TRP A 205 4.30 19.35 1.57
C TRP A 205 3.82 18.32 0.57
N VAL A 206 2.50 18.07 0.59
CA VAL A 206 1.82 17.18 -0.37
C VAL A 206 0.60 17.91 -0.92
N LYS A 207 0.39 17.77 -2.22
CA LYS A 207 -0.86 18.14 -2.90
C LYS A 207 -1.61 16.85 -3.23
N PHE A 208 -2.76 16.66 -2.60
CA PHE A 208 -3.58 15.45 -2.78
C PHE A 208 -5.05 15.76 -2.57
N GLY A 209 -5.82 15.50 -3.61
CA GLY A 209 -7.28 15.63 -3.62
C GLY A 209 -7.75 17.07 -3.88
N LYS A 210 -9.06 17.18 -4.02
CA LYS A 210 -9.78 18.46 -4.19
C LYS A 210 -11.00 18.47 -3.26
N ASN A 211 -11.32 19.65 -2.71
CA ASN A 211 -12.52 19.81 -1.90
C ASN A 211 -13.80 19.82 -2.75
N GLU A 212 -14.97 19.92 -2.11
CA GLU A 212 -16.27 20.01 -2.78
C GLU A 212 -16.36 21.16 -3.79
N SER A 213 -15.61 22.26 -3.57
CA SER A 213 -15.50 23.41 -4.47
C SER A 213 -14.41 23.27 -5.54
N ASN A 214 -13.83 22.09 -5.75
CA ASN A 214 -12.77 21.76 -6.70
C ASN A 214 -11.43 22.49 -6.46
N GLN A 215 -11.20 23.05 -5.26
CA GLN A 215 -9.91 23.62 -4.87
C GLN A 215 -8.95 22.49 -4.46
N ASP A 216 -7.67 22.61 -4.81
CA ASP A 216 -6.64 21.67 -4.41
C ASP A 216 -6.51 21.61 -2.88
N LEU A 217 -6.31 20.41 -2.35
CA LEU A 217 -6.06 20.20 -0.93
C LEU A 217 -4.57 20.01 -0.68
N TYR A 218 -4.07 20.70 0.32
CA TYR A 218 -2.68 20.65 0.76
C TYR A 218 -2.57 19.98 2.12
N TRP A 219 -1.49 19.22 2.28
CA TRP A 219 -1.20 18.40 3.45
C TRP A 219 0.25 18.53 3.84
N ARG A 220 0.57 18.18 5.10
CA ARG A 220 1.94 18.05 5.60
C ARG A 220 2.20 16.60 5.95
N ILE A 221 3.31 16.03 5.49
CA ILE A 221 3.69 14.68 5.88
C ILE A 221 4.08 14.69 7.35
N ILE A 222 3.43 13.84 8.15
CA ILE A 222 3.77 13.57 9.55
C ILE A 222 4.88 12.54 9.60
N ARG A 223 4.61 11.35 9.04
CA ARG A 223 5.47 10.17 9.08
C ARG A 223 5.07 9.13 8.04
N THR A 224 5.89 8.10 7.90
CA THR A 224 5.45 6.85 7.28
C THR A 224 4.81 5.94 8.34
N ASN A 225 3.99 4.98 7.89
CA ASN A 225 3.42 3.92 8.73
C ASN A 225 4.22 2.63 8.57
N SER A 226 4.03 1.67 9.48
CA SER A 226 4.67 0.35 9.44
C SER A 226 4.34 -0.48 8.19
N ASP A 227 3.22 -0.19 7.51
CA ASP A 227 2.81 -0.81 6.25
C ASP A 227 3.43 -0.14 4.99
N GLY A 228 4.30 0.88 5.16
CA GLY A 228 4.86 1.69 4.08
C GLY A 228 3.91 2.77 3.56
N GLY A 229 2.76 2.97 4.18
CA GLY A 229 1.88 4.11 3.92
C GLY A 229 2.48 5.43 4.40
N VAL A 230 1.89 6.55 3.99
CA VAL A 230 2.35 7.90 4.37
C VAL A 230 1.22 8.67 5.06
N ARG A 231 1.45 9.08 6.31
CA ARG A 231 0.48 9.82 7.12
C ARG A 231 0.60 11.33 6.89
N LEU A 232 -0.53 11.95 6.65
CA LEU A 232 -0.66 13.35 6.27
C LEU A 232 -1.55 14.12 7.26
N LEU A 233 -1.16 15.37 7.58
CA LEU A 233 -1.95 16.33 8.34
C LEU A 233 -2.54 17.37 7.38
N TYR A 234 -3.83 17.64 7.46
CA TYR A 234 -4.52 18.65 6.66
C TYR A 234 -3.93 20.05 6.83
N HIS A 235 -3.80 20.81 5.73
CA HIS A 235 -3.24 22.17 5.75
C HIS A 235 -4.07 23.21 4.97
N GLY A 236 -5.29 22.88 4.58
CA GLY A 236 -6.14 23.81 3.84
C GLY A 236 -6.01 23.71 2.32
N THR A 237 -6.36 24.79 1.64
CA THR A 237 -6.40 24.87 0.17
C THR A 237 -5.21 25.64 -0.41
N SER A 238 -4.24 26.01 0.41
CA SER A 238 -3.00 26.70 0.02
C SER A 238 -1.88 26.39 1.00
N THR A 239 -0.62 26.39 0.52
CA THR A 239 0.57 26.29 1.39
C THR A 239 0.78 27.53 2.25
N THR A 240 0.13 28.65 1.92
CA THR A 240 0.14 29.91 2.67
C THR A 240 -1.07 30.10 3.59
N ALA A 241 -1.94 29.08 3.73
CA ALA A 241 -3.13 29.18 4.56
C ALA A 241 -2.79 29.60 6.00
N THR A 242 -3.62 30.47 6.57
CA THR A 242 -3.53 30.93 7.97
C THR A 242 -4.54 30.26 8.87
N ASP A 243 -5.47 29.50 8.29
CA ASP A 243 -6.55 28.74 8.93
C ASP A 243 -6.60 27.30 8.36
N ALA A 244 -5.57 26.52 8.66
CA ALA A 244 -5.38 25.17 8.11
C ALA A 244 -6.29 24.12 8.77
N PHE A 245 -7.59 24.37 8.84
CA PHE A 245 -8.57 23.48 9.46
C PHE A 245 -9.87 23.34 8.65
N ILE A 246 -10.58 22.24 8.88
CA ILE A 246 -11.87 21.96 8.23
C ILE A 246 -13.04 22.64 8.95
N ASN A 247 -12.86 22.97 10.22
CA ASN A 247 -13.81 23.69 11.06
C ASN A 247 -13.05 24.42 12.16
N PRO A 248 -13.25 25.74 12.39
CA PRO A 248 -12.54 26.49 13.40
C PRO A 248 -13.12 26.37 14.81
N ASN A 249 -14.31 25.78 14.98
CA ASN A 249 -15.08 25.94 16.21
C ASN A 249 -15.90 24.66 16.52
N THR A 250 -15.22 23.60 16.94
CA THR A 250 -15.83 22.29 17.26
C THR A 250 -15.36 21.84 18.64
N ALA A 251 -16.28 21.40 19.49
CA ALA A 251 -15.95 20.68 20.71
C ALA A 251 -15.44 19.28 20.39
N PHE A 252 -14.49 18.72 21.17
CA PHE A 252 -14.15 17.31 21.06
C PHE A 252 -15.39 16.45 21.36
N ASN A 253 -16.07 16.78 22.47
CA ASN A 253 -17.40 16.28 22.76
C ASN A 253 -18.23 17.40 23.44
N LYS A 254 -19.50 17.55 23.07
CA LYS A 254 -20.38 18.58 23.66
C LYS A 254 -20.75 18.32 25.13
N THR A 255 -20.49 17.12 25.61
CA THR A 255 -20.80 16.66 26.96
C THR A 255 -19.51 16.36 27.72
N SER A 256 -19.43 16.74 28.99
CA SER A 256 -18.18 16.75 29.77
C SER A 256 -18.28 16.18 31.20
N TYR A 257 -19.43 15.65 31.62
CA TYR A 257 -19.65 15.20 33.00
C TYR A 257 -19.14 13.77 33.31
N ASP A 258 -18.53 13.08 32.35
CA ASP A 258 -18.04 11.70 32.52
C ASP A 258 -16.70 11.51 31.77
N PRO A 259 -15.75 10.76 32.34
CA PRO A 259 -14.48 10.46 31.65
C PRO A 259 -14.63 9.74 30.31
N MET A 260 -15.76 9.11 30.02
CA MET A 260 -15.97 8.46 28.71
C MET A 260 -15.88 9.43 27.52
N TYR A 261 -16.17 10.72 27.74
CA TYR A 261 -16.23 11.74 26.69
C TYR A 261 -14.85 12.17 26.13
N VAL A 262 -13.75 11.65 26.66
CA VAL A 262 -12.42 11.77 26.00
C VAL A 262 -12.26 10.81 24.82
N GLY A 263 -13.20 9.88 24.62
CA GLY A 263 -13.16 8.92 23.51
C GLY A 263 -13.48 9.57 22.17
N TYR A 264 -12.67 9.32 21.15
CA TYR A 264 -13.01 9.63 19.77
C TYR A 264 -14.31 8.92 19.36
N MET A 265 -14.45 7.69 19.82
CA MET A 265 -15.74 7.04 20.05
C MET A 265 -15.78 6.61 21.52
N TYR A 266 -16.97 6.53 22.10
CA TYR A 266 -17.15 6.18 23.50
C TYR A 266 -18.30 5.17 23.70
N GLY A 267 -18.37 4.59 24.87
CA GLY A 267 -19.41 3.61 25.23
C GLY A 267 -20.36 4.16 26.28
N THR A 268 -20.31 3.57 27.48
CA THR A 268 -21.17 3.92 28.61
C THR A 268 -20.33 4.26 29.83
N SER A 269 -20.91 4.99 30.78
CA SER A 269 -20.31 5.38 32.04
C SER A 269 -19.93 4.19 32.93
N GLY A 270 -19.12 4.43 33.96
CA GLY A 270 -18.88 3.57 35.11
C GLY A 270 -17.53 2.84 35.13
N SER A 271 -16.92 2.51 34.02
CA SER A 271 -15.61 1.88 33.96
C SER A 271 -14.87 2.16 32.65
N LEU A 272 -13.54 2.04 32.68
CA LEU A 272 -12.72 2.18 31.48
C LEU A 272 -13.11 1.16 30.38
N VAL A 273 -13.45 -0.07 30.74
CA VAL A 273 -13.95 -1.10 29.82
C VAL A 273 -15.26 -0.66 29.15
N ASN A 274 -16.18 -0.11 29.93
CA ASN A 274 -17.44 0.40 29.40
C ASN A 274 -17.23 1.61 28.47
N ASN A 275 -16.34 2.54 28.85
CA ASN A 275 -16.01 3.71 28.02
C ASN A 275 -15.41 3.30 26.67
N ARG A 276 -14.68 2.19 26.59
CA ARG A 276 -14.02 1.68 25.38
C ARG A 276 -14.92 0.83 24.46
N LYS A 277 -16.19 0.67 24.74
CA LYS A 277 -17.11 -0.10 23.87
C LYS A 277 -17.30 0.53 22.49
N ASN A 278 -16.99 1.80 22.32
CA ASN A 278 -16.99 2.52 21.04
C ASN A 278 -18.31 2.39 20.29
N THR A 279 -19.43 2.62 20.97
CA THR A 279 -20.79 2.53 20.42
C THR A 279 -21.34 3.88 19.97
N ASN A 280 -20.74 4.99 20.43
CA ASN A 280 -21.18 6.34 20.15
C ASN A 280 -20.03 7.16 19.55
N SER A 281 -20.30 7.99 18.56
CA SER A 281 -19.33 8.92 17.97
C SER A 281 -19.25 10.19 18.81
N SER A 282 -18.04 10.73 19.01
CA SER A 282 -17.85 12.07 19.55
C SER A 282 -18.31 13.15 18.56
N THR A 283 -18.47 14.37 19.07
CA THR A 283 -18.83 15.53 18.22
C THR A 283 -17.77 15.78 17.16
N ILE A 284 -16.48 15.68 17.53
CA ILE A 284 -15.38 15.91 16.58
C ILE A 284 -15.33 14.84 15.49
N LYS A 285 -15.58 13.54 15.83
CA LYS A 285 -15.66 12.46 14.83
C LYS A 285 -16.77 12.74 13.81
N THR A 286 -17.95 13.11 14.26
CA THR A 286 -19.08 13.43 13.38
C THR A 286 -18.75 14.59 12.43
N THR A 287 -18.04 15.63 12.92
CA THR A 287 -17.58 16.75 12.09
C THR A 287 -16.59 16.29 11.01
N ILE A 288 -15.63 15.45 11.38
CA ILE A 288 -14.62 14.90 10.48
C ILE A 288 -15.25 13.99 9.41
N ASP A 289 -16.13 13.10 9.81
CA ASP A 289 -16.82 12.17 8.90
C ASP A 289 -17.69 12.93 7.88
N THR A 290 -18.39 13.98 8.32
CA THR A 290 -19.18 14.83 7.45
C THR A 290 -18.33 15.55 6.40
N TRP A 291 -17.17 16.09 6.82
CA TRP A 291 -16.23 16.72 5.90
C TRP A 291 -15.63 15.72 4.92
N TYR A 292 -15.25 14.54 5.41
CA TYR A 292 -14.68 13.47 4.58
C TYR A 292 -15.64 13.05 3.48
N ALA A 293 -16.88 12.78 3.80
CA ALA A 293 -17.90 12.35 2.84
C ALA A 293 -18.04 13.33 1.66
N ARG A 294 -17.98 14.64 1.93
CA ARG A 294 -18.12 15.69 0.90
C ARG A 294 -16.85 15.91 0.08
N ASN A 295 -15.68 15.86 0.72
CA ASN A 295 -14.42 16.33 0.13
C ASN A 295 -13.54 15.20 -0.38
N LEU A 296 -13.58 14.01 0.20
CA LEU A 296 -12.74 12.87 -0.22
C LEU A 296 -13.55 11.74 -0.83
N GLU A 297 -14.62 11.29 -0.20
CA GLU A 297 -15.41 10.17 -0.67
C GLU A 297 -16.20 10.53 -1.95
N ALA A 298 -17.00 11.60 -1.92
CA ALA A 298 -17.76 12.06 -3.09
C ALA A 298 -16.89 12.40 -4.31
N LYS A 299 -15.60 12.63 -4.09
CA LYS A 299 -14.59 12.89 -5.14
C LYS A 299 -13.80 11.64 -5.57
N GLY A 300 -14.07 10.48 -4.96
CA GLY A 300 -13.41 9.21 -5.30
C GLY A 300 -11.98 9.05 -4.77
N TYR A 301 -11.56 9.86 -3.78
CA TYR A 301 -10.21 9.78 -3.21
C TYR A 301 -10.04 8.69 -2.16
N THR A 302 -11.12 8.09 -1.66
CA THR A 302 -11.10 6.96 -0.71
C THR A 302 -10.20 5.82 -1.16
N LYS A 303 -10.14 5.55 -2.45
CA LYS A 303 -9.32 4.48 -3.04
C LYS A 303 -7.83 4.59 -2.73
N TYR A 304 -7.31 5.80 -2.46
CA TYR A 304 -5.90 6.05 -2.13
C TYR A 304 -5.60 5.91 -0.64
N LEU A 305 -6.62 5.82 0.22
CA LEU A 305 -6.46 5.87 1.66
C LEU A 305 -6.35 4.47 2.27
N SER A 306 -5.45 4.34 3.26
CA SER A 306 -5.25 3.10 4.01
C SER A 306 -6.40 2.92 5.01
N THR A 307 -7.13 1.83 4.89
CA THR A 307 -8.17 1.42 5.84
C THR A 307 -7.60 0.74 7.08
N THR A 308 -6.33 0.31 7.01
CA THR A 308 -5.60 -0.41 8.06
C THR A 308 -4.73 0.49 8.92
N ALA A 309 -4.54 1.76 8.53
CA ALA A 309 -3.77 2.73 9.31
C ALA A 309 -4.41 2.98 10.69
N VAL A 310 -3.61 2.83 11.74
CA VAL A 310 -4.07 2.97 13.13
C VAL A 310 -4.03 4.43 13.58
N TYR A 311 -5.14 4.92 14.13
CA TYR A 311 -5.24 6.19 14.84
C TYR A 311 -5.48 5.88 16.33
N CYS A 312 -4.49 6.21 17.19
CA CYS A 312 -4.49 5.79 18.58
C CYS A 312 -5.19 6.81 19.49
N ASN A 313 -6.34 6.47 20.05
CA ASN A 313 -7.01 7.31 21.06
C ASN A 313 -6.35 7.19 22.45
N ASP A 314 -5.66 6.10 22.72
CA ASP A 314 -4.88 5.77 23.93
C ASP A 314 -5.54 6.17 25.25
N ARG A 315 -6.64 5.54 25.57
CA ARG A 315 -7.29 5.67 26.89
C ARG A 315 -6.72 4.68 27.91
N SER A 316 -5.45 4.24 27.74
CA SER A 316 -4.78 3.43 28.74
C SER A 316 -4.61 4.23 30.04
N ASN A 317 -4.59 3.53 31.18
CA ASN A 317 -4.38 4.12 32.49
C ASN A 317 -3.28 3.34 33.23
N PRO A 318 -2.01 3.54 32.88
CA PRO A 318 -0.90 2.76 33.38
C PRO A 318 -0.63 2.98 34.87
N ALA A 319 -1.00 4.15 35.40
CA ALA A 319 -0.85 4.45 36.82
C ALA A 319 -1.98 3.87 37.68
N GLY A 320 -3.01 3.28 37.06
CA GLY A 320 -4.22 2.84 37.77
C GLY A 320 -5.07 4.01 38.25
N GLY A 321 -5.98 3.72 39.21
CA GLY A 321 -6.79 4.75 39.85
C GLY A 321 -7.96 5.27 38.96
N TYR A 322 -8.33 4.59 37.89
CA TYR A 322 -9.53 4.93 37.12
C TYR A 322 -10.76 4.74 38.00
N ASN A 323 -11.32 5.86 38.44
CA ASN A 323 -12.58 5.91 39.18
C ASN A 323 -13.22 7.27 38.95
N THR A 324 -14.49 7.29 38.56
CA THR A 324 -15.26 8.51 38.36
C THR A 324 -15.44 9.35 39.63
N GLY A 325 -15.29 8.75 40.78
CA GLY A 325 -15.26 9.41 42.11
C GLY A 325 -13.90 10.00 42.50
N ASN A 326 -12.81 9.69 41.77
CA ASN A 326 -11.52 10.27 42.06
C ASN A 326 -11.43 11.73 41.57
N SER A 327 -10.74 12.56 42.32
CA SER A 327 -10.50 13.95 41.93
C SER A 327 -9.62 14.06 40.67
N ARG A 328 -8.71 13.10 40.49
CA ARG A 328 -7.81 13.10 39.33
C ARG A 328 -7.25 11.72 39.00
N PHE A 329 -7.14 11.42 37.67
CA PHE A 329 -6.30 10.34 37.12
C PHE A 329 -5.82 10.71 35.72
N TYR A 330 -4.69 10.10 35.28
CA TYR A 330 -4.04 10.39 34.02
C TYR A 330 -4.17 9.23 33.03
N TYR A 331 -4.24 9.55 31.74
CA TYR A 331 -4.17 8.58 30.66
C TYR A 331 -2.74 8.34 30.17
N GLY A 332 -2.53 7.26 29.41
CA GLY A 332 -1.21 6.78 29.02
C GLY A 332 -0.37 7.78 28.22
N ALA A 333 -0.99 8.53 27.32
CA ALA A 333 -0.28 9.56 26.57
C ALA A 333 0.34 10.64 27.47
N TYR A 334 -0.38 11.08 28.52
CA TYR A 334 0.17 12.02 29.50
C TYR A 334 1.41 11.44 30.21
N THR A 335 1.30 10.22 30.72
CA THR A 335 2.41 9.56 31.43
C THR A 335 3.64 9.43 30.53
N ARG A 336 3.46 9.03 29.25
CA ARG A 336 4.57 8.94 28.29
C ARG A 336 5.22 10.29 28.02
N LEU A 337 4.42 11.33 27.79
CA LEU A 337 4.91 12.61 27.29
C LEU A 337 5.37 13.56 28.39
N ASP A 338 4.69 13.57 29.55
CA ASP A 338 5.02 14.46 30.65
C ASP A 338 5.99 13.83 31.65
N THR A 339 5.73 12.61 32.09
CA THR A 339 6.53 11.95 33.10
C THR A 339 7.77 11.29 32.53
N ASN A 340 7.60 10.43 31.50
CA ASN A 340 8.66 9.57 31.00
C ASN A 340 9.48 10.19 29.85
N LYS A 341 8.93 11.16 29.12
CA LYS A 341 9.52 11.74 27.91
C LYS A 341 9.86 10.68 26.84
N THR A 342 8.96 9.66 26.69
CA THR A 342 9.14 8.52 25.80
C THR A 342 7.94 8.35 24.85
N PRO A 343 7.76 9.25 23.85
CA PRO A 343 6.67 9.11 22.90
C PRO A 343 6.76 7.79 22.13
N SER A 344 5.61 7.25 21.73
CA SER A 344 5.52 6.00 20.99
C SER A 344 4.50 6.09 19.87
N TYR A 345 4.78 5.41 18.74
CA TYR A 345 3.79 5.16 17.70
C TYR A 345 2.95 3.92 17.97
N ASP A 346 3.34 3.09 18.93
CA ASP A 346 2.63 1.87 19.27
C ASP A 346 1.33 2.18 20.00
N CYS A 347 0.26 1.56 19.55
CA CYS A 347 -1.04 1.58 20.21
C CYS A 347 -1.26 0.21 20.88
N THR A 348 -1.29 0.16 22.18
CA THR A 348 -1.25 -1.13 22.91
C THR A 348 -2.62 -1.78 23.07
N THR A 349 -3.69 -0.97 23.13
CA THR A 349 -5.05 -1.44 23.42
C THR A 349 -5.87 -1.50 22.13
N THR A 350 -6.45 -2.67 21.81
CA THR A 350 -7.22 -2.88 20.57
C THR A 350 -8.39 -1.91 20.44
N GLU A 351 -9.12 -1.64 21.52
CA GLU A 351 -10.27 -0.75 21.53
C GLU A 351 -9.90 0.71 21.24
N ASP A 352 -8.63 1.09 21.43
CA ASP A 352 -8.08 2.42 21.14
C ASP A 352 -7.37 2.50 19.77
N LYS A 353 -7.19 1.37 19.09
CA LYS A 353 -6.66 1.30 17.72
C LYS A 353 -7.77 1.57 16.71
N PHE A 354 -8.09 2.84 16.49
CA PHE A 354 -9.10 3.20 15.51
C PHE A 354 -8.61 2.98 14.07
N THR A 355 -9.33 2.12 13.34
CA THR A 355 -9.11 1.76 11.94
C THR A 355 -10.45 1.63 11.23
N ALA A 356 -10.49 1.75 9.91
CA ALA A 356 -11.67 1.43 9.11
C ALA A 356 -11.79 -0.07 8.81
N ASP A 357 -10.68 -0.81 8.87
CA ASP A 357 -10.61 -2.26 8.69
C ASP A 357 -10.31 -2.94 10.04
N LYS A 358 -10.83 -4.15 10.25
CA LYS A 358 -10.65 -4.91 11.49
C LYS A 358 -9.34 -5.70 11.59
N SER A 359 -8.55 -5.75 10.52
CA SER A 359 -7.35 -6.59 10.47
C SER A 359 -6.21 -6.09 11.37
N THR A 360 -6.13 -4.77 11.60
CA THR A 360 -5.05 -4.14 12.36
C THR A 360 -5.52 -3.41 13.62
N GLY A 361 -6.82 -3.15 13.75
CA GLY A 361 -7.39 -2.42 14.87
C GLY A 361 -8.85 -2.78 15.13
N ASN A 362 -9.62 -1.80 15.68
CA ASN A 362 -11.00 -2.05 16.12
C ASN A 362 -12.05 -2.02 14.99
N GLY A 363 -11.70 -1.51 13.79
CA GLY A 363 -12.61 -1.42 12.65
C GLY A 363 -13.86 -0.57 12.93
N LYS A 364 -13.73 0.48 13.74
CA LYS A 364 -14.86 1.32 14.16
C LYS A 364 -14.95 2.66 13.42
N LEU A 365 -13.94 2.97 12.58
CA LEU A 365 -14.02 4.15 11.73
C LEU A 365 -14.92 3.87 10.52
N ASP A 366 -15.89 4.74 10.29
CA ASP A 366 -16.70 4.74 9.08
C ASP A 366 -15.88 5.17 7.86
N HIS A 367 -14.90 6.04 8.10
CA HIS A 367 -13.97 6.58 7.10
C HIS A 367 -12.52 6.52 7.59
N PRO A 368 -11.51 6.30 6.72
CA PRO A 368 -10.09 6.19 7.09
C PRO A 368 -9.45 7.57 7.38
N ILE A 369 -10.00 8.29 8.34
CA ILE A 369 -9.62 9.64 8.76
C ILE A 369 -9.82 9.79 10.26
N ALA A 370 -8.90 10.51 10.93
CA ALA A 370 -9.05 10.91 12.33
C ALA A 370 -8.18 12.15 12.62
N LEU A 371 -7.61 12.25 13.81
CA LEU A 371 -6.74 13.34 14.24
C LEU A 371 -5.29 12.86 14.42
N MET A 372 -4.36 13.79 14.41
CA MET A 372 -2.97 13.59 14.83
C MET A 372 -2.92 13.29 16.34
N THR A 373 -1.96 12.47 16.78
CA THR A 373 -1.76 12.15 18.19
C THR A 373 -0.76 13.09 18.86
N PRO A 374 -0.79 13.26 20.19
CA PRO A 374 0.21 14.05 20.92
C PRO A 374 1.61 13.43 20.85
N ASP A 375 1.72 12.10 20.72
CA ASP A 375 2.99 11.42 20.48
C ASP A 375 3.60 11.85 19.14
N GLU A 376 2.80 11.94 18.08
CA GLU A 376 3.23 12.46 16.77
C GLU A 376 3.70 13.92 16.85
N ILE A 377 3.07 14.76 17.67
CA ILE A 377 3.54 16.13 17.97
C ILE A 377 4.89 16.11 18.68
N SER A 378 5.06 15.23 19.67
CA SER A 378 6.34 15.10 20.40
C SER A 378 7.46 14.66 19.45
N PHE A 379 7.23 13.64 18.60
CA PHE A 379 8.20 13.26 17.56
C PHE A 379 8.50 14.44 16.61
N ALA A 380 7.49 15.21 16.22
CA ALA A 380 7.65 16.36 15.32
C ALA A 380 8.45 17.54 15.94
N GLY A 381 8.79 17.48 17.21
CA GLY A 381 9.60 18.49 17.89
C GLY A 381 8.88 19.22 19.01
N GLY A 382 7.60 18.90 19.26
CA GLY A 382 6.81 19.44 20.35
C GLY A 382 7.27 18.91 21.72
N LEU A 383 6.94 19.67 22.75
CA LEU A 383 7.08 19.26 24.13
C LEU A 383 5.84 19.71 24.90
N ILE A 384 5.32 18.83 25.74
CA ILE A 384 4.17 19.14 26.56
C ILE A 384 4.43 20.39 27.42
N TRP A 385 3.44 21.26 27.53
CA TRP A 385 3.46 22.53 28.25
C TRP A 385 4.50 23.56 27.76
N THR A 386 4.96 23.42 26.50
CA THR A 386 5.99 24.30 25.96
C THR A 386 5.65 24.73 24.54
N ASN A 387 5.88 26.00 24.23
CA ASN A 387 5.73 26.52 22.87
C ASN A 387 6.78 25.91 21.94
N ALA A 388 6.34 25.37 20.80
CA ALA A 388 7.20 24.71 19.83
C ALA A 388 6.73 25.02 18.39
N PRO A 389 7.06 26.21 17.83
CA PRO A 389 6.62 26.62 16.51
C PRO A 389 7.38 25.86 15.41
N THR A 390 7.05 24.58 15.22
CA THR A 390 7.63 23.68 14.24
C THR A 390 6.77 23.58 12.97
N TRP A 391 7.09 22.63 12.08
CA TRP A 391 6.41 22.46 10.81
C TRP A 391 4.89 22.25 10.94
N TYR A 392 4.39 21.63 12.01
CA TYR A 392 2.96 21.40 12.20
C TYR A 392 2.17 22.66 12.56
N TYR A 393 2.84 23.67 13.05
CA TYR A 393 2.30 24.99 13.36
C TYR A 393 2.45 25.97 12.19
N LYS A 394 3.59 25.97 11.48
CA LYS A 394 3.95 26.97 10.47
C LYS A 394 3.36 26.68 9.10
N ASN A 395 2.91 27.74 8.42
CA ASN A 395 2.68 27.74 6.98
C ASN A 395 3.92 28.23 6.22
N SER A 396 3.81 28.36 4.88
CA SER A 396 4.93 28.76 4.03
C SER A 396 5.17 30.28 3.94
N ALA A 397 4.24 31.10 4.42
CA ALA A 397 4.33 32.57 4.29
C ALA A 397 4.72 33.25 5.61
N ASN A 398 3.91 33.11 6.65
CA ASN A 398 4.06 33.81 7.90
C ASN A 398 4.46 32.97 9.11
N GLY A 399 4.66 31.68 8.89
CA GLY A 399 5.03 30.75 9.94
C GLY A 399 3.90 30.29 10.85
N SER A 400 2.64 30.67 10.59
CA SER A 400 1.47 30.18 11.33
C SER A 400 0.39 29.67 10.37
N SER A 401 -0.04 28.45 10.56
CA SER A 401 -1.17 27.86 9.84
C SER A 401 -2.46 27.83 10.65
N THR A 402 -2.39 28.15 11.95
CA THR A 402 -3.54 28.05 12.87
C THR A 402 -4.04 29.43 13.33
N GLY A 403 -3.34 30.52 12.98
CA GLY A 403 -3.71 31.85 13.42
C GLY A 403 -3.82 31.94 14.96
N SER A 404 -4.89 32.53 15.47
CA SER A 404 -5.19 32.57 16.90
C SER A 404 -5.84 31.32 17.44
N THR A 405 -6.34 30.41 16.56
CA THR A 405 -7.12 29.25 16.96
C THR A 405 -6.22 28.06 17.25
N TRP A 406 -6.42 27.41 18.40
CA TRP A 406 -5.84 26.12 18.75
C TRP A 406 -6.67 24.97 18.13
N TRP A 407 -6.08 23.76 18.02
CA TRP A 407 -6.74 22.63 17.38
C TRP A 407 -6.53 21.31 18.13
N TRP A 408 -7.55 20.44 18.08
CA TRP A 408 -7.63 19.18 18.79
C TRP A 408 -6.67 18.13 18.28
N LEU A 409 -6.15 17.33 19.24
CA LEU A 409 -5.48 16.06 19.00
C LEU A 409 -6.37 14.88 19.43
N LEU A 410 -5.92 13.65 19.13
CA LEU A 410 -6.76 12.46 19.28
C LEU A 410 -6.81 11.93 20.73
N SER A 411 -5.70 12.00 21.50
CA SER A 411 -5.57 11.27 22.75
C SER A 411 -5.92 12.13 23.98
N PRO A 412 -6.47 11.52 25.05
CA PRO A 412 -6.80 12.19 26.30
C PRO A 412 -5.56 12.49 27.15
N VAL A 413 -5.71 13.47 28.04
CA VAL A 413 -4.72 13.86 29.04
C VAL A 413 -5.06 13.27 30.41
N ASP A 414 -6.17 13.72 31.00
CA ASP A 414 -6.59 13.36 32.34
C ASP A 414 -8.11 13.55 32.55
N TRP A 415 -8.55 13.05 33.67
CA TRP A 415 -9.76 13.44 34.36
C TRP A 415 -9.36 14.22 35.60
N ARG A 416 -9.86 15.43 35.80
CA ARG A 416 -9.59 16.26 36.97
C ARG A 416 -10.78 17.17 37.27
N ASP A 417 -11.02 17.38 38.53
CA ASP A 417 -12.07 18.30 39.03
C ASP A 417 -13.45 18.02 38.38
N SER A 418 -13.77 16.71 38.21
CA SER A 418 -14.99 16.23 37.53
C SER A 418 -15.09 16.61 36.06
N TYR A 419 -13.94 16.77 35.38
CA TYR A 419 -13.89 17.21 33.98
C TYR A 419 -12.88 16.38 33.13
N PRO A 420 -13.25 15.96 31.90
CA PRO A 420 -12.39 15.23 30.99
C PRO A 420 -11.56 16.18 30.10
N TYR A 421 -10.27 15.92 29.97
CA TYR A 421 -9.35 16.73 29.15
C TYR A 421 -8.71 15.94 28.04
N VAL A 422 -8.60 16.57 26.86
CA VAL A 422 -7.95 16.05 25.67
C VAL A 422 -6.83 16.99 25.23
N PHE A 423 -5.78 16.44 24.59
CA PHE A 423 -4.67 17.23 24.07
C PHE A 423 -5.09 18.16 22.93
N PHE A 424 -4.42 19.31 22.84
CA PHE A 424 -4.52 20.25 21.73
C PHE A 424 -3.16 20.84 21.37
N VAL A 425 -3.07 21.46 20.17
CA VAL A 425 -1.95 22.28 19.76
C VAL A 425 -2.36 23.75 19.76
N GLY A 426 -1.55 24.60 20.40
CA GLY A 426 -1.81 26.04 20.54
C GLY A 426 -1.74 26.81 19.22
N GLY A 427 -2.57 27.85 19.14
CA GLY A 427 -2.56 28.85 18.07
C GLY A 427 -1.53 29.97 18.30
N SER A 428 -1.77 31.16 17.73
CA SER A 428 -0.79 32.26 17.75
C SER A 428 -0.46 32.79 19.13
N SER A 429 -1.37 32.68 20.12
CA SER A 429 -1.10 33.08 21.49
C SER A 429 -0.08 32.19 22.20
N ASN A 430 -0.02 30.91 21.82
CA ASN A 430 0.90 29.90 22.33
C ASN A 430 1.41 29.04 21.14
N PRO A 431 2.38 29.54 20.35
CA PRO A 431 2.75 28.96 19.06
C PRO A 431 3.20 27.49 19.16
N GLY A 432 2.38 26.55 18.63
CA GLY A 432 2.70 25.13 18.61
C GLY A 432 2.74 24.46 20.00
N PHE A 433 2.16 25.08 21.02
CA PHE A 433 2.09 24.58 22.39
C PHE A 433 1.32 23.25 22.46
N LEU A 434 1.89 22.24 23.08
CA LEU A 434 1.18 21.00 23.36
C LEU A 434 0.55 21.07 24.75
N GLY A 435 -0.75 21.33 24.78
CA GLY A 435 -1.52 21.51 26.01
C GLY A 435 -2.76 20.63 26.08
N SER A 436 -3.63 20.90 27.08
CA SER A 436 -4.91 20.22 27.25
C SER A 436 -6.06 21.19 27.45
N ASN A 437 -7.24 20.79 26.98
CA ASN A 437 -8.48 21.53 27.24
C ASN A 437 -9.64 20.57 27.54
N GLY A 438 -10.65 21.08 28.23
CA GLY A 438 -11.88 20.32 28.49
C GLY A 438 -12.60 20.01 27.19
N VAL A 439 -13.19 18.83 27.09
CA VAL A 439 -13.73 18.27 25.83
C VAL A 439 -14.84 19.11 25.20
N ASP A 440 -15.56 19.90 25.97
CA ASP A 440 -16.69 20.75 25.51
C ASP A 440 -16.25 22.17 25.11
N TYR A 441 -14.99 22.55 25.34
CA TYR A 441 -14.45 23.77 24.74
C TYR A 441 -14.36 23.63 23.23
N THR A 442 -14.48 24.75 22.53
CA THR A 442 -14.47 24.73 21.07
C THR A 442 -13.11 25.13 20.53
N GLY A 443 -12.54 24.29 19.70
CA GLY A 443 -11.27 24.47 19.01
C GLY A 443 -11.37 24.08 17.55
N ALA A 444 -10.29 24.32 16.79
CA ALA A 444 -10.25 23.96 15.38
C ALA A 444 -10.02 22.45 15.17
N VAL A 445 -10.38 21.97 13.98
CA VAL A 445 -10.25 20.59 13.57
C VAL A 445 -9.29 20.49 12.38
N ARG A 446 -8.16 19.81 12.58
CA ARG A 446 -7.18 19.45 11.55
C ARG A 446 -7.07 17.93 11.45
N PRO A 447 -7.75 17.30 10.48
CA PRO A 447 -7.73 15.86 10.37
C PRO A 447 -6.42 15.34 9.79
N ALA A 448 -6.15 14.06 10.08
CA ALA A 448 -5.06 13.29 9.51
C ALA A 448 -5.62 12.11 8.70
N ILE A 449 -4.98 11.82 7.57
CA ILE A 449 -5.23 10.65 6.71
C ILE A 449 -3.95 9.86 6.53
N SER A 450 -4.06 8.62 6.04
CA SER A 450 -2.89 7.83 5.63
C SER A 450 -3.07 7.34 4.20
N LEU A 451 -2.14 7.67 3.32
CA LEU A 451 -2.09 7.10 1.97
C LEU A 451 -1.60 5.66 2.04
N LYS A 452 -2.10 4.79 1.15
CA LYS A 452 -1.63 3.41 0.99
C LYS A 452 -0.16 3.39 0.55
N SER A 453 0.57 2.32 0.90
CA SER A 453 1.98 2.10 0.51
C SER A 453 2.21 2.08 -1.00
N CYS A 454 1.21 1.67 -1.78
CA CYS A 454 1.28 1.57 -3.24
C CYS A 454 1.02 2.90 -3.97
N VAL A 455 0.59 3.96 -3.28
CA VAL A 455 0.25 5.24 -3.91
C VAL A 455 1.46 5.86 -4.59
N LYS A 456 1.30 6.15 -5.88
CA LYS A 456 2.39 6.63 -6.72
C LYS A 456 2.56 8.15 -6.59
N TYR A 457 3.81 8.57 -6.67
CA TYR A 457 4.24 9.94 -6.80
C TYR A 457 4.16 10.38 -8.28
N SER A 458 3.76 11.62 -8.54
CA SER A 458 3.69 12.18 -9.89
C SER A 458 4.81 13.19 -10.14
N SER A 459 4.93 14.19 -9.26
CA SER A 459 5.89 15.30 -9.38
C SER A 459 6.12 15.98 -8.03
N GLY A 460 7.08 16.91 -7.98
CA GLY A 460 7.39 17.74 -6.83
C GLY A 460 8.56 17.24 -6.00
N ASN A 461 9.07 18.11 -5.12
CA ASN A 461 10.17 17.85 -4.21
C ASN A 461 9.81 18.01 -2.72
N GLY A 462 8.51 18.26 -2.45
CA GLY A 462 7.97 18.45 -1.12
C GLY A 462 8.09 19.86 -0.56
N SER A 463 8.68 20.82 -1.30
CA SER A 463 8.66 22.23 -0.88
C SER A 463 7.27 22.85 -1.03
N ALA A 464 7.05 23.99 -0.41
CA ALA A 464 5.78 24.71 -0.51
C ALA A 464 5.46 25.17 -1.94
N SER A 465 6.49 25.52 -2.73
CA SER A 465 6.36 25.93 -4.13
C SER A 465 6.24 24.75 -5.10
N ASP A 466 6.68 23.55 -4.67
CA ASP A 466 6.67 22.33 -5.49
C ASP A 466 6.34 21.12 -4.61
N PRO A 467 5.08 21.02 -4.09
CA PRO A 467 4.65 19.93 -3.22
C PRO A 467 4.70 18.57 -3.93
N TYR A 468 4.97 17.49 -3.21
CA TYR A 468 4.76 16.15 -3.73
C TYR A 468 3.32 16.00 -4.22
N THR A 469 3.16 15.74 -5.49
CA THR A 469 1.85 15.53 -6.12
C THR A 469 1.60 14.04 -6.30
N ILE A 470 0.43 13.58 -5.88
CA ILE A 470 0.03 12.19 -6.00
C ILE A 470 -0.43 11.92 -7.43
N LYS A 471 0.03 10.80 -8.01
CA LYS A 471 -0.41 10.35 -9.32
C LYS A 471 -1.82 9.78 -9.22
N GLU A 472 -2.77 10.44 -9.87
CA GLU A 472 -4.11 9.90 -10.00
C GLU A 472 -4.12 8.69 -10.94
N THR A 473 -4.97 7.72 -10.64
CA THR A 473 -5.15 6.48 -11.42
C THR A 473 -6.61 6.19 -11.66
N ALA A 474 -6.93 5.60 -12.82
CA ALA A 474 -8.25 5.07 -13.12
C ALA A 474 -8.55 3.76 -12.34
N SER A 475 -7.52 3.08 -11.81
CA SER A 475 -7.69 1.87 -10.99
C SER A 475 -8.60 2.14 -9.78
N THR A 476 -9.51 1.23 -9.50
CA THR A 476 -10.37 1.27 -8.31
C THR A 476 -9.62 1.01 -7.01
N SER A 477 -8.44 0.37 -7.08
CA SER A 477 -7.58 0.13 -5.91
C SER A 477 -6.82 1.36 -5.45
N GLY A 478 -6.71 2.42 -6.27
CA GLY A 478 -5.88 3.58 -6.02
C GLY A 478 -4.39 3.37 -6.29
N CYS A 479 -4.04 2.19 -6.75
CA CYS A 479 -2.69 1.75 -7.10
C CYS A 479 -2.62 1.39 -8.60
#